data_6071afa56e8cfdf606155c8a63ce98f5
#
_entry.id   6071afa56e8cfdf606155c8a63ce98f5
#
_cell.length_a   1.000
_cell.length_b   1.000
_cell.length_c   1.000
_cell.angle_alpha   90.00
_cell.angle_beta   90.00
_cell.angle_gamma   90.00
#
_symmetry.space_group_name_H-M   'P 1'
#
loop_
_entity.id
_entity.type
_entity.pdbx_description
1 polymer ?
#
loop_
_entity_poly.entity_id
_entity_poly.type
_entity_poly.pdbx_seq_one_letter_code
_entity_poly.pdbx_strand_id
1 'polypeptide(L)'
;MALILFFERGIWPLVPESAVVSSLFSVTIKSEVNDLELISAEESLVAVSFKPGFIIKETPSVKVQQPSLGVLSKACSQLEEYFRGKRKHFSIPLRTNLSIFHASVLDEVLKIPYGEVISYQDLAILIGNPGAARAVGSALGKNPIPIFIPCHRVIGSDGRLTGFVGGLDWKRYLINLESN
;
A
#
# COMPACT_ATOMS: atom_id res chain seq x y z
N MET A 1 25.10 -4.67 5.22
CA MET A 1 25.30 -5.07 3.80
C MET A 1 24.03 -5.64 3.16
N ALA A 2 23.07 -6.17 3.90
CA ALA A 2 21.80 -6.68 3.34
C ALA A 2 20.81 -5.59 2.87
N LEU A 3 20.90 -4.38 3.39
CA LEU A 3 19.98 -3.27 3.07
C LEU A 3 20.20 -2.66 1.67
N ILE A 4 21.42 -2.70 1.14
CA ILE A 4 21.79 -2.11 -0.16
C ILE A 4 21.21 -2.92 -1.33
N LEU A 5 21.08 -4.24 -1.19
CA LEU A 5 20.50 -5.12 -2.21
C LEU A 5 18.98 -4.91 -2.43
N PHE A 6 18.28 -4.33 -1.45
CA PHE A 6 16.87 -3.97 -1.56
C PHE A 6 16.61 -2.77 -2.48
N PHE A 7 17.56 -1.84 -2.53
CA PHE A 7 17.43 -0.62 -3.35
C PHE A 7 17.53 -0.91 -4.85
N GLU A 8 18.38 -1.86 -5.25
CA GLU A 8 18.63 -2.16 -6.67
C GLU A 8 17.52 -2.97 -7.35
N ARG A 9 16.70 -3.69 -6.59
CA ARG A 9 15.62 -4.55 -7.11
C ARG A 9 14.21 -3.95 -7.04
N GLY A 10 14.07 -2.67 -6.66
CA GLY A 10 12.76 -2.03 -6.51
C GLY A 10 11.93 -2.58 -5.36
N ILE A 11 12.52 -3.34 -4.46
CA ILE A 11 11.92 -3.83 -3.23
C ILE A 11 12.17 -2.75 -2.18
N TRP A 12 11.11 -2.24 -1.57
CA TRP A 12 11.14 -1.13 -0.63
C TRP A 12 11.98 -1.42 0.61
N PRO A 13 12.76 -0.45 1.11
CA PRO A 13 13.25 -0.50 2.48
C PRO A 13 12.04 -0.30 3.40
N LEU A 14 11.53 -1.38 3.96
CA LEU A 14 10.43 -1.36 4.93
C LEU A 14 10.82 -0.65 6.24
N VAL A 15 12.12 -0.32 6.40
CA VAL A 15 12.68 0.19 7.65
C VAL A 15 13.79 1.19 7.36
N PRO A 16 13.79 2.39 7.98
CA PRO A 16 14.91 3.31 7.89
C PRO A 16 16.18 2.69 8.48
N GLU A 17 17.34 3.00 7.91
CA GLU A 17 18.68 2.51 8.31
C GLU A 17 19.01 2.78 9.80
N SER A 18 18.35 3.78 10.42
CA SER A 18 18.50 4.16 11.81
C SER A 18 17.52 3.51 12.79
N ALA A 19 16.48 2.81 12.29
CA ALA A 19 15.54 2.11 13.12
C ALA A 19 15.84 0.61 13.06
N VAL A 20 16.47 0.08 14.08
CA VAL A 20 16.54 -1.37 14.31
C VAL A 20 15.10 -1.82 14.57
N VAL A 21 14.40 -2.23 13.51
CA VAL A 21 13.14 -2.96 13.69
C VAL A 21 13.50 -4.30 14.30
N SER A 22 13.25 -4.43 15.57
CA SER A 22 13.56 -5.63 16.33
C SER A 22 12.70 -6.82 15.90
N SER A 23 11.49 -6.56 15.35
CA SER A 23 10.57 -7.60 14.89
C SER A 23 9.57 -7.06 13.86
N LEU A 24 9.32 -7.85 12.83
CA LEU A 24 8.16 -7.71 11.97
C LEU A 24 7.13 -8.77 12.35
N PHE A 25 5.87 -8.41 12.22
CA PHE A 25 4.75 -9.33 12.39
C PHE A 25 3.99 -9.39 11.08
N SER A 26 3.52 -10.56 10.68
CA SER A 26 2.72 -10.70 9.48
C SER A 26 1.51 -11.59 9.70
N VAL A 27 0.49 -11.37 8.87
CA VAL A 27 -0.71 -12.20 8.79
C VAL A 27 -1.18 -12.28 7.35
N THR A 28 -1.62 -13.46 6.93
CA THR A 28 -2.22 -13.68 5.60
C THR A 28 -3.73 -13.64 5.71
N ILE A 29 -4.36 -12.87 4.82
CA ILE A 29 -5.81 -12.73 4.68
C ILE A 29 -6.25 -13.35 3.36
N LYS A 30 -7.28 -14.17 3.40
CA LYS A 30 -7.95 -14.71 2.22
C LYS A 30 -8.79 -13.63 1.54
N SER A 31 -8.76 -13.56 0.22
CA SER A 31 -9.62 -12.69 -0.56
C SER A 31 -10.11 -13.39 -1.84
N GLU A 32 -11.08 -12.77 -2.52
CA GLU A 32 -11.67 -13.30 -3.75
C GLU A 32 -10.71 -13.27 -4.95
N VAL A 33 -9.73 -12.37 -4.95
CA VAL A 33 -8.77 -12.26 -6.07
C VAL A 33 -7.56 -13.14 -5.78
N ASN A 34 -6.81 -12.84 -4.73
CA ASN A 34 -5.66 -13.60 -4.24
C ASN A 34 -5.42 -13.24 -2.77
N ASP A 35 -4.72 -14.09 -2.05
CA ASP A 35 -4.37 -13.84 -0.66
C ASP A 35 -3.50 -12.59 -0.52
N LEU A 36 -3.71 -11.88 0.58
CA LEU A 36 -2.95 -10.69 0.98
C LEU A 36 -2.13 -11.00 2.22
N GLU A 37 -0.92 -10.45 2.28
CA GLU A 37 -0.12 -10.45 3.50
C GLU A 37 -0.03 -9.03 4.04
N LEU A 38 -0.46 -8.82 5.27
CA LEU A 38 -0.28 -7.58 6.03
C LEU A 38 0.96 -7.71 6.90
N ILE A 39 1.77 -6.66 6.93
CA ILE A 39 3.01 -6.62 7.71
C ILE A 39 3.01 -5.38 8.59
N SER A 40 3.28 -5.59 9.87
CA SER A 40 3.46 -4.50 10.84
C SER A 40 4.85 -4.50 11.44
N ALA A 41 5.25 -3.32 11.87
CA ALA A 41 6.40 -3.09 12.72
C ALA A 41 5.93 -2.23 13.88
N GLU A 42 6.18 -2.70 15.10
CA GLU A 42 5.64 -2.06 16.30
C GLU A 42 4.11 -1.89 16.21
N GLU A 43 3.58 -0.71 16.47
CA GLU A 43 2.15 -0.39 16.46
C GLU A 43 1.65 0.16 15.10
N SER A 44 2.41 -0.02 14.00
CA SER A 44 2.08 0.53 12.69
C SER A 44 2.06 -0.52 11.60
N LEU A 45 1.11 -0.43 10.67
CA LEU A 45 1.15 -1.16 9.41
C LEU A 45 2.22 -0.55 8.52
N VAL A 46 3.10 -1.40 7.97
CA VAL A 46 4.23 -0.95 7.15
C VAL A 46 4.20 -1.47 5.73
N ALA A 47 3.49 -2.59 5.48
CA ALA A 47 3.33 -3.10 4.13
C ALA A 47 2.06 -3.95 3.95
N VAL A 48 1.61 -3.99 2.69
CA VAL A 48 0.63 -4.97 2.19
C VAL A 48 1.21 -5.61 0.93
N SER A 49 1.34 -6.93 0.94
CA SER A 49 1.83 -7.72 -0.18
C SER A 49 0.69 -8.51 -0.83
N PHE A 50 0.64 -8.47 -2.17
CA PHE A 50 -0.23 -9.33 -2.98
C PHE A 50 0.41 -10.69 -3.31
N LYS A 51 1.56 -10.96 -2.72
CA LYS A 51 2.31 -12.23 -2.82
C LYS A 51 2.72 -12.66 -1.42
N PRO A 52 1.87 -13.41 -0.70
CA PRO A 52 2.18 -13.85 0.65
C PRO A 52 3.52 -14.59 0.75
N GLY A 53 4.27 -14.29 1.80
CA GLY A 53 5.60 -14.86 2.05
C GLY A 53 6.73 -14.26 1.20
N PHE A 54 6.45 -13.38 0.24
CA PHE A 54 7.49 -12.77 -0.58
C PHE A 54 8.41 -11.86 0.23
N ILE A 55 7.83 -10.95 1.02
CA ILE A 55 8.61 -9.99 1.83
C ILE A 55 9.44 -10.72 2.89
N ILE A 56 8.87 -11.76 3.52
CA ILE A 56 9.57 -12.57 4.54
C ILE A 56 10.78 -13.28 3.93
N LYS A 57 10.66 -13.84 2.73
CA LYS A 57 11.76 -14.52 2.03
C LYS A 57 12.89 -13.58 1.67
N GLU A 58 12.56 -12.32 1.34
CA GLU A 58 13.54 -11.31 0.95
C GLU A 58 14.21 -10.62 2.16
N THR A 59 13.71 -10.85 3.39
CA THR A 59 14.24 -10.30 4.64
C THR A 59 14.58 -11.39 5.66
N PRO A 60 15.48 -12.35 5.36
CA PRO A 60 15.73 -13.51 6.21
C PRO A 60 16.34 -13.16 7.58
N SER A 61 16.90 -11.96 7.73
CA SER A 61 17.47 -11.49 9.00
C SER A 61 16.44 -10.94 9.99
N VAL A 62 15.19 -10.76 9.57
CA VAL A 62 14.11 -10.25 10.41
C VAL A 62 13.28 -11.41 10.95
N LYS A 63 13.14 -11.48 12.27
CA LYS A 63 12.27 -12.48 12.91
C LYS A 63 10.82 -12.08 12.69
N VAL A 64 10.06 -12.94 12.00
CA VAL A 64 8.61 -12.79 11.86
C VAL A 64 7.96 -13.58 12.99
N GLN A 65 7.16 -12.90 13.77
CA GLN A 65 6.39 -13.49 14.87
C GLN A 65 4.90 -13.53 14.49
N GLN A 66 4.15 -14.45 15.10
CA GLN A 66 2.70 -14.43 14.95
C GLN A 66 2.12 -13.21 15.69
N PRO A 67 1.08 -12.55 15.13
CA PRO A 67 0.56 -11.33 15.70
C PRO A 67 -0.08 -11.58 17.07
N SER A 68 0.41 -10.90 18.09
CA SER A 68 -0.39 -10.59 19.27
C SER A 68 -1.48 -9.59 18.88
N LEU A 69 -2.53 -9.48 19.73
CA LEU A 69 -3.75 -8.66 19.53
C LEU A 69 -3.50 -7.15 19.29
N GLY A 70 -2.68 -6.80 18.31
CA GLY A 70 -2.23 -5.44 18.04
C GLY A 70 -2.83 -4.84 16.77
N VAL A 71 -2.03 -4.00 16.10
CA VAL A 71 -2.41 -3.29 14.87
C VAL A 71 -2.83 -4.22 13.74
N LEU A 72 -2.22 -5.42 13.60
CA LEU A 72 -2.59 -6.38 12.57
C LEU A 72 -4.01 -6.92 12.76
N SER A 73 -4.43 -7.24 13.98
CA SER A 73 -5.80 -7.70 14.24
C SER A 73 -6.83 -6.63 13.85
N LYS A 74 -6.56 -5.36 14.19
CA LYS A 74 -7.41 -4.22 13.77
C LYS A 74 -7.40 -4.05 12.25
N ALA A 75 -6.23 -4.16 11.62
CA ALA A 75 -6.10 -4.04 10.18
C ALA A 75 -6.88 -5.15 9.45
N CYS A 76 -6.80 -6.40 9.92
CA CYS A 76 -7.57 -7.53 9.39
C CYS A 76 -9.07 -7.28 9.50
N SER A 77 -9.56 -6.93 10.70
CA SER A 77 -10.98 -6.66 10.91
C SER A 77 -11.48 -5.52 10.00
N GLN A 78 -10.74 -4.41 9.91
CA GLN A 78 -11.12 -3.29 9.06
C GLN A 78 -11.08 -3.64 7.57
N LEU A 79 -10.13 -4.46 7.13
CA LEU A 79 -10.03 -4.90 5.75
C LEU A 79 -11.17 -5.87 5.40
N GLU A 80 -11.56 -6.77 6.31
CA GLU A 80 -12.74 -7.63 6.11
C GLU A 80 -14.04 -6.81 6.02
N GLU A 81 -14.21 -5.79 6.87
CA GLU A 81 -15.35 -4.87 6.79
C GLU A 81 -15.37 -4.11 5.46
N TYR A 82 -14.19 -3.67 4.97
CA TYR A 82 -14.04 -3.01 3.70
C TYR A 82 -14.43 -3.92 2.52
N PHE A 83 -13.96 -5.16 2.50
CA PHE A 83 -14.33 -6.12 1.44
C PHE A 83 -15.81 -6.48 1.45
N ARG A 84 -16.49 -6.35 2.60
CA ARG A 84 -17.94 -6.51 2.72
C ARG A 84 -18.74 -5.23 2.42
N GLY A 85 -18.08 -4.15 1.98
CA GLY A 85 -18.71 -2.84 1.74
C GLY A 85 -19.19 -2.10 2.99
N LYS A 86 -18.81 -2.59 4.20
CA LYS A 86 -19.25 -2.02 5.49
C LYS A 86 -18.34 -0.92 6.02
N ARG A 87 -17.16 -0.75 5.43
CA ARG A 87 -16.17 0.25 5.81
C ARG A 87 -15.69 1.04 4.61
N LYS A 88 -15.63 2.37 4.76
CA LYS A 88 -15.15 3.29 3.72
C LYS A 88 -13.82 3.95 4.06
N HIS A 89 -13.42 3.94 5.35
CA HIS A 89 -12.19 4.58 5.84
C HIS A 89 -11.46 3.67 6.82
N PHE A 90 -10.14 3.65 6.71
CA PHE A 90 -9.27 2.92 7.63
C PHE A 90 -8.77 3.85 8.76
N SER A 91 -8.69 3.32 9.97
CA SER A 91 -8.18 4.01 11.17
C SER A 91 -7.02 3.24 11.79
N ILE A 92 -6.02 2.91 10.96
CA ILE A 92 -4.84 2.15 11.34
C ILE A 92 -3.63 3.07 11.25
N PRO A 93 -2.73 3.10 12.25
CA PRO A 93 -1.46 3.79 12.12
C PRO A 93 -0.65 3.21 10.95
N LEU A 94 -0.30 4.07 9.99
CA LEU A 94 0.52 3.71 8.83
C LEU A 94 1.91 4.30 9.01
N ARG A 95 2.95 3.53 8.69
CA ARG A 95 4.33 4.03 8.67
C ARG A 95 4.99 3.67 7.35
N THR A 96 5.46 4.71 6.66
CA THR A 96 6.18 4.59 5.39
C THR A 96 7.52 5.29 5.49
N ASN A 97 8.52 4.77 4.79
CA ASN A 97 9.82 5.43 4.65
C ASN A 97 10.00 5.85 3.19
N LEU A 98 9.48 7.01 2.85
CA LEU A 98 9.38 7.53 1.49
C LEU A 98 10.17 8.81 1.33
N SER A 99 10.66 9.09 0.11
CA SER A 99 11.13 10.42 -0.22
C SER A 99 9.98 11.44 -0.12
N ILE A 100 10.33 12.71 0.09
CA ILE A 100 9.37 13.81 0.23
C ILE A 100 8.35 13.82 -0.92
N PHE A 101 8.80 13.64 -2.17
CA PHE A 101 7.92 13.58 -3.32
C PHE A 101 6.94 12.40 -3.26
N HIS A 102 7.41 11.20 -2.92
CA HIS A 102 6.51 10.05 -2.81
C HIS A 102 5.49 10.23 -1.67
N ALA A 103 5.93 10.75 -0.54
CA ALA A 103 5.05 11.04 0.59
C ALA A 103 3.95 12.03 0.18
N SER A 104 4.31 13.16 -0.47
CA SER A 104 3.33 14.14 -0.92
C SER A 104 2.30 13.57 -1.91
N VAL A 105 2.71 12.67 -2.80
CA VAL A 105 1.79 11.97 -3.70
C VAL A 105 0.82 11.08 -2.92
N LEU A 106 1.32 10.28 -1.97
CA LEU A 106 0.47 9.37 -1.20
C LEU A 106 -0.44 10.11 -0.21
N ASP A 107 -0.01 11.25 0.32
CA ASP A 107 -0.83 12.11 1.18
C ASP A 107 -2.04 12.69 0.40
N GLU A 108 -1.86 13.08 -0.86
CA GLU A 108 -2.98 13.49 -1.71
C GLU A 108 -3.90 12.32 -2.08
N VAL A 109 -3.33 11.13 -2.32
CA VAL A 109 -4.13 9.92 -2.57
C VAL A 109 -5.05 9.58 -1.41
N LEU A 110 -4.59 9.77 -0.16
CA LEU A 110 -5.41 9.53 1.04
C LEU A 110 -6.65 10.44 1.12
N LYS A 111 -6.64 11.58 0.41
CA LYS A 111 -7.76 12.53 0.39
C LYS A 111 -8.84 12.17 -0.65
N ILE A 112 -8.55 11.26 -1.59
CA ILE A 112 -9.52 10.81 -2.60
C ILE A 112 -10.64 10.03 -1.88
N PRO A 113 -11.92 10.46 -1.99
CA PRO A 113 -13.01 9.79 -1.30
C PRO A 113 -13.23 8.35 -1.77
N TYR A 114 -13.86 7.55 -0.92
CA TYR A 114 -14.32 6.21 -1.27
C TYR A 114 -15.32 6.27 -2.43
N GLY A 115 -15.09 5.44 -3.45
CA GLY A 115 -15.94 5.38 -4.64
C GLY A 115 -15.62 6.43 -5.71
N GLU A 116 -14.67 7.33 -5.45
CA GLU A 116 -14.23 8.32 -6.43
C GLU A 116 -12.90 7.91 -7.07
N VAL A 117 -12.70 8.34 -8.31
CA VAL A 117 -11.44 8.17 -9.03
C VAL A 117 -10.99 9.49 -9.64
N ILE A 118 -9.66 9.70 -9.68
CA ILE A 118 -9.06 10.85 -10.36
C ILE A 118 -8.01 10.39 -11.36
N SER A 119 -7.62 11.24 -12.30
CA SER A 119 -6.53 10.88 -13.21
C SER A 119 -5.16 11.14 -12.62
N TYR A 120 -4.12 10.44 -13.15
CA TYR A 120 -2.73 10.77 -12.82
C TYR A 120 -2.40 12.24 -13.08
N GLN A 121 -3.03 12.84 -14.08
CA GLN A 121 -2.85 14.25 -14.40
C GLN A 121 -3.47 15.16 -13.32
N ASP A 122 -4.69 14.86 -12.87
CA ASP A 122 -5.34 15.63 -11.81
C ASP A 122 -4.55 15.55 -10.51
N LEU A 123 -4.06 14.35 -10.16
CA LEU A 123 -3.20 14.17 -8.98
C LEU A 123 -1.90 14.97 -9.11
N ALA A 124 -1.30 15.03 -10.31
CA ALA A 124 -0.11 15.85 -10.57
C ALA A 124 -0.39 17.35 -10.38
N ILE A 125 -1.58 17.82 -10.76
CA ILE A 125 -2.03 19.20 -10.52
C ILE A 125 -2.19 19.45 -9.00
N LEU A 126 -2.85 18.54 -8.28
CA LEU A 126 -3.11 18.66 -6.85
C LEU A 126 -1.80 18.74 -6.01
N ILE A 127 -0.74 18.04 -6.40
CA ILE A 127 0.57 18.15 -5.75
C ILE A 127 1.37 19.38 -6.22
N GLY A 128 0.78 20.29 -7.00
CA GLY A 128 1.42 21.50 -7.49
C GLY A 128 2.44 21.29 -8.63
N ASN A 129 2.44 20.14 -9.29
CA ASN A 129 3.36 19.81 -10.37
C ASN A 129 2.64 19.19 -11.59
N PRO A 130 1.94 20.01 -12.43
CA PRO A 130 1.14 19.51 -13.54
C PRO A 130 1.90 18.66 -14.58
N GLY A 131 3.22 18.82 -14.67
CA GLY A 131 4.06 18.04 -15.58
C GLY A 131 4.46 16.67 -15.06
N ALA A 132 4.13 16.34 -13.82
CA ALA A 132 4.67 15.18 -13.11
C ALA A 132 3.83 13.90 -13.24
N ALA A 133 2.85 13.79 -14.13
CA ALA A 133 1.93 12.63 -14.20
C ALA A 133 2.65 11.27 -14.28
N ARG A 134 3.77 11.17 -15.03
CA ARG A 134 4.59 9.94 -15.08
C ARG A 134 5.32 9.66 -13.76
N ALA A 135 5.84 10.71 -13.11
CA ALA A 135 6.50 10.59 -11.80
C ALA A 135 5.49 10.20 -10.71
N VAL A 136 4.27 10.74 -10.75
CA VAL A 136 3.13 10.35 -9.92
C VAL A 136 2.84 8.86 -10.10
N GLY A 137 2.73 8.37 -11.34
CA GLY A 137 2.53 6.95 -11.63
C GLY A 137 3.65 6.07 -11.04
N SER A 138 4.92 6.52 -11.14
CA SER A 138 6.05 5.84 -10.53
C SER A 138 5.95 5.82 -9.00
N ALA A 139 5.54 6.93 -8.38
CA ALA A 139 5.35 7.02 -6.93
C ALA A 139 4.25 6.09 -6.44
N LEU A 140 3.12 6.04 -7.14
CA LEU A 140 2.00 5.13 -6.83
C LEU A 140 2.40 3.66 -6.98
N GLY A 141 3.22 3.32 -7.98
CA GLY A 141 3.77 1.98 -8.16
C GLY A 141 4.69 1.52 -7.02
N LYS A 142 5.13 2.46 -6.20
CA LYS A 142 5.96 2.23 -5.01
C LYS A 142 5.18 2.35 -3.69
N ASN A 143 3.86 2.43 -3.72
CA ASN A 143 3.04 2.45 -2.52
C ASN A 143 3.23 1.14 -1.72
N PRO A 144 3.77 1.20 -0.48
CA PRO A 144 4.02 0.00 0.30
C PRO A 144 2.78 -0.55 0.99
N ILE A 145 1.71 0.26 1.12
CA ILE A 145 0.51 -0.09 1.90
C ILE A 145 -0.76 0.10 1.03
N PRO A 146 -0.83 -0.56 -0.15
CA PRO A 146 -1.99 -0.43 -1.02
C PRO A 146 -3.27 -0.88 -0.33
N ILE A 147 -4.40 -0.40 -0.80
CA ILE A 147 -5.74 -0.50 -0.22
C ILE A 147 -5.91 0.48 0.94
N PHE A 148 -5.10 0.42 1.98
CA PHE A 148 -5.11 1.41 3.07
C PHE A 148 -4.71 2.80 2.57
N ILE A 149 -3.73 2.90 1.67
CA ILE A 149 -3.45 4.08 0.84
C ILE A 149 -4.03 3.78 -0.55
N PRO A 150 -5.14 4.40 -0.94
CA PRO A 150 -5.99 3.94 -2.03
C PRO A 150 -5.48 4.31 -3.43
N CYS A 151 -4.26 3.91 -3.78
CA CYS A 151 -3.66 4.21 -5.09
C CYS A 151 -4.43 3.57 -6.27
N HIS A 152 -5.35 2.63 -6.03
CA HIS A 152 -6.28 2.11 -7.03
C HIS A 152 -7.27 3.16 -7.54
N ARG A 153 -7.56 4.24 -6.77
CA ARG A 153 -8.43 5.36 -7.16
C ARG A 153 -7.81 6.30 -8.19
N VAL A 154 -6.55 6.07 -8.61
CA VAL A 154 -5.89 6.88 -9.62
C VAL A 154 -5.82 6.11 -10.93
N ILE A 155 -6.42 6.68 -12.01
CA ILE A 155 -6.60 6.02 -13.31
C ILE A 155 -6.00 6.86 -14.45
N GLY A 156 -6.00 6.35 -15.67
CA GLY A 156 -5.64 7.13 -16.86
C GLY A 156 -6.64 8.25 -17.13
N SER A 157 -6.19 9.33 -17.74
CA SER A 157 -7.07 10.44 -18.15
C SER A 157 -8.11 10.05 -19.22
N ASP A 158 -7.88 8.94 -19.90
CA ASP A 158 -8.81 8.30 -20.84
C ASP A 158 -9.76 7.29 -20.17
N GLY A 159 -9.76 7.21 -18.83
CA GLY A 159 -10.55 6.27 -18.04
C GLY A 159 -9.97 4.85 -17.97
N ARG A 160 -8.86 4.56 -18.64
CA ARG A 160 -8.28 3.23 -18.62
C ARG A 160 -7.59 2.92 -17.31
N LEU A 161 -7.73 1.68 -16.87
CA LEU A 161 -6.97 1.16 -15.74
C LEU A 161 -5.53 0.88 -16.20
N THR A 162 -4.60 1.56 -15.56
CA THR A 162 -3.16 1.40 -15.80
C THR A 162 -2.46 1.13 -14.48
N GLY A 163 -1.38 0.38 -14.50
CA GLY A 163 -0.47 0.09 -13.41
C GLY A 163 -1.09 -0.02 -12.01
N PHE A 164 -0.87 -1.14 -11.35
CA PHE A 164 -1.18 -1.33 -9.94
C PHE A 164 -0.23 -2.39 -9.38
N VAL A 165 0.21 -2.21 -8.15
CA VAL A 165 1.19 -3.12 -7.52
C VAL A 165 0.65 -4.55 -7.37
N GLY A 166 -0.66 -4.70 -7.16
CA GLY A 166 -1.35 -6.00 -7.11
C GLY A 166 -1.81 -6.53 -8.48
N GLY A 167 -1.55 -5.79 -9.58
CA GLY A 167 -2.07 -6.12 -10.91
C GLY A 167 -3.44 -5.50 -11.18
N LEU A 168 -3.84 -5.49 -12.45
CA LEU A 168 -5.06 -4.79 -12.90
C LEU A 168 -6.34 -5.48 -12.41
N ASP A 169 -6.32 -6.77 -12.13
CA ASP A 169 -7.48 -7.49 -11.60
C ASP A 169 -7.83 -7.00 -10.19
N TRP A 170 -6.82 -6.82 -9.35
CA TRP A 170 -7.00 -6.18 -8.05
C TRP A 170 -7.50 -4.74 -8.16
N LYS A 171 -6.94 -3.95 -9.07
CA LYS A 171 -7.38 -2.57 -9.27
C LYS A 171 -8.84 -2.50 -9.67
N ARG A 172 -9.25 -3.33 -10.64
CA ARG A 172 -10.64 -3.44 -11.11
C ARG A 172 -11.57 -3.89 -9.99
N TYR A 173 -11.18 -4.92 -9.24
CA TYR A 173 -11.95 -5.43 -8.11
C TYR A 173 -12.22 -4.33 -7.08
N LEU A 174 -11.18 -3.60 -6.65
CA LEU A 174 -11.30 -2.55 -5.65
C LEU A 174 -12.17 -1.37 -6.12
N ILE A 175 -12.00 -0.92 -7.37
CA ILE A 175 -12.84 0.14 -7.94
C ILE A 175 -14.30 -0.31 -8.01
N ASN A 176 -14.58 -1.52 -8.47
CA ASN A 176 -15.94 -2.06 -8.53
C ASN A 176 -16.56 -2.22 -7.15
N LEU A 177 -15.79 -2.68 -6.16
CA LEU A 177 -16.23 -2.79 -4.77
C LEU A 177 -16.66 -1.42 -4.22
N GLU A 178 -15.91 -0.38 -4.53
CA GLU A 178 -16.17 0.98 -4.04
C GLU A 178 -17.30 1.70 -4.80
N SER A 179 -17.66 1.25 -5.99
CA SER A 179 -18.71 1.84 -6.81
C SER A 179 -20.13 1.36 -6.46
N ASN A 180 -20.24 0.35 -5.60
CA ASN A 180 -21.50 -0.22 -5.11
C ASN A 180 -21.81 0.32 -3.70
#